data_0aec44f4afd707363a75fb121001c8a9
#
_entry.id   0aec44f4afd707363a75fb121001c8a9
#
_cell.length_a   1.000
_cell.length_b   1.000
_cell.length_c   1.000
_cell.angle_alpha   90.00
_cell.angle_beta   90.00
_cell.angle_gamma   90.00
#
_symmetry.space_group_name_H-M   'P 1'
#
loop_
_entity.id
_entity.type
_entity.pdbx_description
1 polymer ?
#
loop_
_entity_poly.entity_id
_entity_poly.type
_entity_poly.pdbx_seq_one_letter_code
_entity_poly.pdbx_strand_id
1 'polypeptide(L)'
;MVMVPVIDVDIVAAIAEDQGFDYEMKSLGWDAAIAACQAGQADGMIAGASITDERKASGWTFSDGYYDATQTMTVAEDSDITGFADLNGQTVAVKTGTQGATYAESLKDEYGFNITYFEDSPTMYQAVLGGQCVACFEDTPIMKASIKDGGLALKVLDDTASDPAPYGFAIFSADSQELLDMFNAGLADIKANGKYDEILAKYLG
;
A
#
# COMPACT_ATOMS: atom_id res chain seq x y z
N MET A 1 -13.15 -8.01 -1.46
CA MET A 1 -12.50 -7.61 -2.72
C MET A 1 -11.35 -6.70 -2.32
N VAL A 2 -10.13 -7.19 -2.32
CA VAL A 2 -8.97 -6.32 -2.09
C VAL A 2 -8.89 -5.44 -3.32
N MET A 3 -9.00 -4.12 -3.14
CA MET A 3 -8.69 -3.19 -4.20
C MET A 3 -7.18 -3.28 -4.45
N VAL A 4 -6.79 -4.00 -5.50
CA VAL A 4 -5.50 -3.72 -6.12
C VAL A 4 -5.59 -2.25 -6.53
N PRO A 5 -4.67 -1.37 -6.13
CA PRO A 5 -4.70 0.00 -6.61
C PRO A 5 -4.85 -0.04 -8.13
N VAL A 6 -5.82 0.66 -8.69
CA VAL A 6 -6.10 0.61 -10.14
C VAL A 6 -4.88 1.09 -10.91
N ILE A 7 -4.03 1.89 -10.27
CA ILE A 7 -2.73 2.34 -10.76
C ILE A 7 -1.74 1.17 -11.00
N ASP A 8 -1.70 0.18 -10.09
CA ASP A 8 -0.84 -1.00 -10.21
C ASP A 8 -1.22 -1.84 -11.45
N VAL A 9 -2.54 -1.96 -11.70
CA VAL A 9 -3.06 -2.68 -12.88
C VAL A 9 -2.63 -2.00 -14.17
N ASP A 10 -2.77 -0.69 -14.26
CA ASP A 10 -2.40 0.07 -15.46
C ASP A 10 -0.87 0.09 -15.66
N ILE A 11 -0.07 0.14 -14.58
CA ILE A 11 1.39 0.05 -14.66
C ILE A 11 1.82 -1.32 -15.21
N VAL A 12 1.30 -2.43 -14.66
CA VAL A 12 1.61 -3.78 -15.17
C VAL A 12 1.20 -3.93 -16.62
N ALA A 13 0.00 -3.45 -16.99
CA ALA A 13 -0.49 -3.52 -18.37
C ALA A 13 0.43 -2.78 -19.34
N ALA A 14 0.87 -1.57 -18.97
CA ALA A 14 1.77 -0.78 -19.82
C ALA A 14 3.16 -1.43 -19.94
N ILE A 15 3.69 -1.99 -18.86
CA ILE A 15 4.98 -2.70 -18.85
C ILE A 15 4.88 -3.99 -19.68
N ALA A 16 3.80 -4.77 -19.55
CA ALA A 16 3.60 -6.01 -20.30
C ALA A 16 3.47 -5.74 -21.81
N GLU A 17 2.78 -4.66 -22.20
CA GLU A 17 2.69 -4.23 -23.60
C GLU A 17 4.06 -3.82 -24.14
N ASP A 18 4.84 -3.05 -23.38
CA ASP A 18 6.16 -2.57 -23.77
C ASP A 18 7.17 -3.72 -23.93
N GLN A 19 7.19 -4.65 -22.96
CA GLN A 19 8.14 -5.76 -22.91
C GLN A 19 7.67 -7.03 -23.65
N GLY A 20 6.41 -7.05 -24.13
CA GLY A 20 5.88 -8.12 -24.96
C GLY A 20 5.63 -9.44 -24.22
N PHE A 21 5.18 -9.42 -22.97
CA PHE A 21 4.80 -10.62 -22.24
C PHE A 21 3.31 -10.65 -21.89
N ASP A 22 2.75 -11.86 -21.83
CA ASP A 22 1.39 -12.10 -21.36
C ASP A 22 1.38 -12.28 -19.84
N TYR A 23 0.32 -11.84 -19.19
CA TYR A 23 0.14 -11.97 -17.75
C TYR A 23 -1.32 -12.28 -17.36
N GLU A 24 -1.50 -12.92 -16.22
CA GLU A 24 -2.78 -13.08 -15.55
C GLU A 24 -2.71 -12.40 -14.18
N MET A 25 -3.62 -11.47 -13.90
CA MET A 25 -3.68 -10.77 -12.62
C MET A 25 -4.76 -11.39 -11.73
N LYS A 26 -4.37 -11.81 -10.52
CA LYS A 26 -5.27 -12.35 -9.51
C LYS A 26 -5.42 -11.38 -8.35
N SER A 27 -6.66 -10.99 -8.05
CA SER A 27 -6.95 -10.17 -6.88
C SER A 27 -7.05 -11.06 -5.64
N LEU A 28 -6.05 -10.97 -4.77
CA LEU A 28 -5.94 -11.70 -3.50
C LEU A 28 -5.86 -10.72 -2.32
N GLY A 29 -6.15 -11.19 -1.10
CA GLY A 29 -5.81 -10.45 0.11
C GLY A 29 -4.29 -10.35 0.30
N TRP A 30 -3.82 -9.36 1.08
CA TRP A 30 -2.39 -9.10 1.30
C TRP A 30 -1.60 -10.36 1.69
N ASP A 31 -2.00 -11.03 2.78
CA ASP A 31 -1.32 -12.23 3.25
C ASP A 31 -1.45 -13.41 2.28
N ALA A 32 -2.61 -13.52 1.60
CA ALA A 32 -2.84 -14.56 0.60
C ALA A 32 -1.98 -14.35 -0.65
N ALA A 33 -1.72 -13.10 -1.06
CA ALA A 33 -0.84 -12.78 -2.17
C ALA A 33 0.62 -13.16 -1.84
N ILE A 34 1.09 -12.79 -0.64
CA ILE A 34 2.42 -13.17 -0.15
C ILE A 34 2.56 -14.70 -0.13
N ALA A 35 1.60 -15.40 0.47
CA ALA A 35 1.62 -16.86 0.55
C ALA A 35 1.60 -17.54 -0.84
N ALA A 36 0.83 -17.00 -1.80
CA ALA A 36 0.79 -17.52 -3.17
C ALA A 36 2.14 -17.38 -3.87
N CYS A 37 2.82 -16.24 -3.74
CA CYS A 37 4.14 -16.02 -4.30
C CYS A 37 5.20 -16.92 -3.64
N GLN A 38 5.19 -17.04 -2.32
CA GLN A 38 6.10 -17.92 -1.57
C GLN A 38 5.92 -19.40 -1.90
N ALA A 39 4.69 -19.82 -2.24
CA ALA A 39 4.35 -21.17 -2.65
C ALA A 39 4.58 -21.43 -4.16
N GLY A 40 5.06 -20.45 -4.93
CA GLY A 40 5.24 -20.57 -6.39
C GLY A 40 3.92 -20.69 -7.19
N GLN A 41 2.80 -20.21 -6.62
CA GLN A 41 1.49 -20.16 -7.29
C GLN A 41 1.27 -18.84 -8.04
N ALA A 42 2.13 -17.87 -7.83
CA ALA A 42 2.24 -16.63 -8.57
C ALA A 42 3.73 -16.26 -8.70
N ASP A 43 4.10 -15.67 -9.83
CA ASP A 43 5.48 -15.33 -10.15
C ASP A 43 5.95 -14.06 -9.42
N GLY A 44 5.00 -13.20 -9.01
CA GLY A 44 5.27 -11.98 -8.25
C GLY A 44 4.00 -11.29 -7.81
N MET A 45 4.14 -10.19 -7.07
CA MET A 45 3.02 -9.36 -6.63
C MET A 45 3.29 -7.87 -6.82
N ILE A 46 2.24 -7.16 -7.20
CA ILE A 46 2.17 -5.70 -7.19
C ILE A 46 0.92 -5.31 -6.39
N ALA A 47 1.09 -4.59 -5.29
CA ALA A 47 0.01 -4.29 -4.36
C ALA A 47 0.38 -3.14 -3.41
N GLY A 48 1.06 -2.10 -3.89
CA GLY A 48 1.55 -1.02 -3.04
C GLY A 48 2.54 -1.50 -1.98
N ALA A 49 3.39 -2.49 -2.32
CA ALA A 49 4.33 -3.06 -1.39
C ALA A 49 5.55 -2.15 -1.22
N SER A 50 5.68 -1.47 -0.08
CA SER A 50 6.85 -0.62 0.23
C SER A 50 8.13 -1.44 0.24
N ILE A 51 9.16 -0.95 -0.43
CA ILE A 51 10.51 -1.52 -0.44
C ILE A 51 11.17 -1.20 0.90
N THR A 52 11.40 -2.21 1.74
CA THR A 52 12.07 -2.05 3.03
C THR A 52 13.20 -3.04 3.21
N ASP A 53 14.20 -2.68 4.01
CA ASP A 53 15.33 -3.57 4.31
C ASP A 53 14.88 -4.80 5.09
N GLU A 54 13.86 -4.68 5.95
CA GLU A 54 13.26 -5.79 6.68
C GLU A 54 12.66 -6.82 5.73
N ARG A 55 11.87 -6.37 4.74
CA ARG A 55 11.27 -7.26 3.73
C ARG A 55 12.34 -7.92 2.87
N LYS A 56 13.38 -7.19 2.45
CA LYS A 56 14.52 -7.76 1.72
C LYS A 56 15.22 -8.82 2.56
N ALA A 57 15.46 -8.56 3.83
CA ALA A 57 16.05 -9.54 4.76
C ALA A 57 15.17 -10.78 4.97
N SER A 58 13.86 -10.65 4.79
CA SER A 58 12.86 -11.72 4.87
C SER A 58 12.67 -12.49 3.56
N GLY A 59 13.52 -12.25 2.55
CA GLY A 59 13.54 -13.01 1.29
C GLY A 59 12.71 -12.41 0.16
N TRP A 60 12.26 -11.17 0.29
CA TRP A 60 11.63 -10.44 -0.81
C TRP A 60 12.70 -9.86 -1.74
N THR A 61 12.50 -9.99 -3.03
CA THR A 61 13.29 -9.29 -4.04
C THR A 61 12.39 -8.30 -4.76
N PHE A 62 12.79 -7.04 -4.80
CA PHE A 62 11.99 -5.96 -5.35
C PHE A 62 12.53 -5.42 -6.66
N SER A 63 11.62 -4.92 -7.48
CA SER A 63 11.94 -4.04 -8.60
C SER A 63 12.50 -2.69 -8.13
N ASP A 64 12.86 -1.85 -9.08
CA ASP A 64 12.98 -0.41 -8.86
C ASP A 64 11.65 0.16 -8.37
N GLY A 65 11.71 1.28 -7.65
CA GLY A 65 10.51 1.95 -7.13
C GLY A 65 9.62 2.48 -8.26
N TYR A 66 8.33 2.09 -8.23
CA TYR A 66 7.38 2.58 -9.22
C TYR A 66 6.50 3.74 -8.71
N TYR A 67 6.39 3.93 -7.40
CA TYR A 67 5.63 5.03 -6.79
C TYR A 67 6.13 5.30 -5.37
N ASP A 68 6.26 6.57 -4.98
CA ASP A 68 6.61 6.94 -3.60
C ASP A 68 5.34 7.21 -2.79
N ALA A 69 5.16 6.49 -1.68
CA ALA A 69 4.01 6.61 -0.80
C ALA A 69 4.41 6.96 0.62
N THR A 70 3.54 7.71 1.30
CA THR A 70 3.63 8.01 2.72
C THR A 70 2.59 7.20 3.50
N GLN A 71 2.80 7.03 4.80
CA GLN A 71 1.80 6.55 5.74
C GLN A 71 1.11 7.75 6.38
N THR A 72 -0.21 7.72 6.54
CA THR A 72 -0.95 8.78 7.21
C THR A 72 -1.95 8.26 8.22
N MET A 73 -2.23 9.08 9.22
CA MET A 73 -3.36 8.89 10.10
C MET A 73 -4.65 9.35 9.43
N THR A 74 -5.68 8.53 9.54
CA THR A 74 -7.03 8.81 9.01
C THR A 74 -8.05 8.66 10.14
N VAL A 75 -8.99 9.57 10.21
CA VAL A 75 -10.03 9.63 11.24
C VAL A 75 -11.41 9.71 10.61
N ALA A 76 -12.48 9.55 11.41
CA ALA A 76 -13.84 9.82 10.93
C ALA A 76 -13.95 11.29 10.47
N GLU A 77 -14.80 11.55 9.46
CA GLU A 77 -14.95 12.88 8.85
C GLU A 77 -15.35 13.94 9.87
N ASP A 78 -16.20 13.57 10.83
CA ASP A 78 -16.71 14.42 11.93
C ASP A 78 -15.84 14.39 13.19
N SER A 79 -14.68 13.73 13.17
CA SER A 79 -13.75 13.65 14.31
C SER A 79 -13.11 15.00 14.61
N ASP A 80 -12.97 15.33 15.92
CA ASP A 80 -12.22 16.49 16.41
C ASP A 80 -10.70 16.25 16.51
N ILE A 81 -10.24 15.01 16.22
CA ILE A 81 -8.80 14.66 16.23
C ILE A 81 -8.11 15.37 15.07
N THR A 82 -7.03 16.07 15.36
CA THR A 82 -6.26 16.87 14.40
C THR A 82 -4.78 16.44 14.28
N GLY A 83 -4.29 15.61 15.20
CA GLY A 83 -2.90 15.15 15.18
C GLY A 83 -2.63 14.06 16.21
N PHE A 84 -1.39 13.60 16.27
CA PHE A 84 -0.98 12.50 17.15
C PHE A 84 -1.17 12.79 18.63
N ALA A 85 -1.07 14.06 19.06
CA ALA A 85 -1.23 14.44 20.46
C ALA A 85 -2.63 14.13 21.01
N ASP A 86 -3.65 14.08 20.13
CA ASP A 86 -5.03 13.78 20.50
C ASP A 86 -5.28 12.27 20.74
N LEU A 87 -4.29 11.43 20.43
CA LEU A 87 -4.40 9.97 20.55
C LEU A 87 -4.11 9.44 21.96
N ASN A 88 -3.68 10.27 22.90
CA ASN A 88 -3.31 9.82 24.25
C ASN A 88 -4.46 9.05 24.93
N GLY A 89 -4.18 7.81 25.35
CA GLY A 89 -5.16 6.90 25.95
C GLY A 89 -6.20 6.30 24.99
N GLN A 90 -6.17 6.69 23.71
CA GLN A 90 -7.10 6.20 22.67
C GLN A 90 -6.62 4.89 22.06
N THR A 91 -7.45 4.29 21.21
CA THR A 91 -7.12 3.09 20.44
C THR A 91 -7.20 3.40 18.94
N VAL A 92 -6.14 3.04 18.21
CA VAL A 92 -6.06 3.16 16.75
C VAL A 92 -6.10 1.79 16.08
N ALA A 93 -6.49 1.76 14.83
CA ALA A 93 -6.58 0.56 14.00
C ALA A 93 -5.43 0.50 13.00
N VAL A 94 -4.84 -0.68 12.81
CA VAL A 94 -3.83 -0.96 11.78
C VAL A 94 -4.11 -2.29 11.10
N LYS A 95 -3.61 -2.46 9.87
CA LYS A 95 -3.62 -3.76 9.19
C LYS A 95 -2.32 -4.50 9.47
N THR A 96 -2.44 -5.76 9.88
CA THR A 96 -1.31 -6.64 10.19
C THR A 96 -0.30 -6.72 9.03
N GLY A 97 1.00 -6.67 9.32
CA GLY A 97 2.07 -6.86 8.33
C GLY A 97 2.28 -5.71 7.34
N THR A 98 1.72 -4.52 7.62
CA THR A 98 1.83 -3.36 6.73
C THR A 98 2.74 -2.27 7.29
N GLN A 99 3.15 -1.32 6.43
CA GLN A 99 3.92 -0.16 6.87
C GLN A 99 3.09 0.80 7.72
N GLY A 100 1.77 0.86 7.54
CA GLY A 100 0.87 1.59 8.44
C GLY A 100 0.94 1.07 9.87
N ALA A 101 1.01 -0.26 10.06
CA ALA A 101 1.21 -0.86 11.38
C ALA A 101 2.57 -0.48 11.97
N THR A 102 3.65 -0.63 11.22
CA THR A 102 5.01 -0.26 11.63
C THR A 102 5.10 1.22 12.00
N TYR A 103 4.46 2.10 11.22
CA TYR A 103 4.44 3.54 11.50
C TYR A 103 3.68 3.85 12.78
N ALA A 104 2.49 3.28 12.99
CA ALA A 104 1.76 3.43 14.24
C ALA A 104 2.55 2.91 15.45
N GLU A 105 3.20 1.76 15.32
CA GLU A 105 4.06 1.18 16.37
C GLU A 105 5.22 2.10 16.77
N SER A 106 5.81 2.81 15.81
CA SER A 106 6.90 3.75 16.06
C SER A 106 6.47 4.97 16.87
N LEU A 107 5.18 5.33 16.80
CA LEU A 107 4.62 6.52 17.44
C LEU A 107 3.91 6.24 18.77
N LYS A 108 3.49 4.98 19.02
CA LYS A 108 2.57 4.66 20.10
C LYS A 108 3.09 5.02 21.49
N ASP A 109 4.38 4.82 21.74
CA ASP A 109 4.97 5.08 23.06
C ASP A 109 5.15 6.57 23.32
N GLU A 110 5.44 7.36 22.27
CA GLU A 110 5.58 8.81 22.36
C GLU A 110 4.21 9.47 22.61
N TYR A 111 3.16 9.04 21.92
CA TYR A 111 1.83 9.66 21.99
C TYR A 111 0.85 8.93 22.90
N GLY A 112 1.23 7.78 23.47
CA GLY A 112 0.48 7.08 24.53
C GLY A 112 -0.83 6.44 24.09
N PHE A 113 -0.92 5.91 22.87
CA PHE A 113 -2.11 5.23 22.37
C PHE A 113 -1.96 3.71 22.31
N ASN A 114 -3.10 3.00 22.15
CA ASN A 114 -3.15 1.56 21.97
C ASN A 114 -3.40 1.21 20.51
N ILE A 115 -2.97 0.02 20.08
CA ILE A 115 -3.14 -0.46 18.70
C ILE A 115 -4.01 -1.71 18.69
N THR A 116 -4.99 -1.75 17.80
CA THR A 116 -5.77 -2.94 17.43
C THR A 116 -5.44 -3.33 16.01
N TYR A 117 -5.14 -4.62 15.79
CA TYR A 117 -4.74 -5.18 14.51
C TYR A 117 -5.92 -5.82 13.80
N PHE A 118 -6.01 -5.61 12.49
CA PHE A 118 -7.04 -6.16 11.61
C PHE A 118 -6.39 -6.93 10.46
N GLU A 119 -7.10 -7.90 9.90
CA GLU A 119 -6.64 -8.74 8.78
C GLU A 119 -6.72 -8.00 7.42
N ASP A 120 -7.67 -7.08 7.30
CA ASP A 120 -7.94 -6.37 6.04
C ASP A 120 -8.31 -4.90 6.27
N SER A 121 -8.12 -4.08 5.22
CA SER A 121 -8.40 -2.65 5.26
C SER A 121 -9.90 -2.33 5.42
N PRO A 122 -10.86 -3.02 4.75
CA PRO A 122 -12.28 -2.76 4.97
C PRO A 122 -12.72 -2.91 6.42
N THR A 123 -12.30 -3.96 7.11
CA THR A 123 -12.63 -4.18 8.53
C THR A 123 -11.97 -3.12 9.41
N MET A 124 -10.74 -2.75 9.12
CA MET A 124 -10.01 -1.65 9.79
C MET A 124 -10.77 -0.32 9.64
N TYR A 125 -11.23 0.03 8.43
CA TYR A 125 -12.00 1.26 8.21
C TYR A 125 -13.34 1.25 8.94
N GLN A 126 -14.04 0.11 8.97
CA GLN A 126 -15.29 -0.04 9.71
C GLN A 126 -15.11 0.14 11.21
N ALA A 127 -13.96 -0.26 11.77
CA ALA A 127 -13.66 -0.03 13.19
C ALA A 127 -13.56 1.47 13.52
N VAL A 128 -13.04 2.29 12.60
CA VAL A 128 -13.00 3.75 12.77
C VAL A 128 -14.40 4.36 12.58
N LEU A 129 -15.10 4.00 11.52
CA LEU A 129 -16.46 4.49 11.23
C LEU A 129 -17.47 4.10 12.33
N GLY A 130 -17.28 2.95 12.95
CA GLY A 130 -18.11 2.46 14.06
C GLY A 130 -17.69 2.98 15.44
N GLY A 131 -16.63 3.78 15.55
CA GLY A 131 -16.14 4.34 16.81
C GLY A 131 -15.45 3.33 17.73
N GLN A 132 -15.10 2.13 17.24
CA GLN A 132 -14.28 1.16 17.97
C GLN A 132 -12.85 1.63 18.12
N CYS A 133 -12.32 2.26 17.08
CA CYS A 133 -11.03 2.92 17.05
C CYS A 133 -11.23 4.39 16.64
N VAL A 134 -10.39 5.30 17.14
CA VAL A 134 -10.51 6.73 16.84
C VAL A 134 -9.82 7.13 15.55
N ALA A 135 -8.87 6.33 15.08
CA ALA A 135 -8.10 6.55 13.87
C ALA A 135 -7.61 5.21 13.28
N CYS A 136 -7.19 5.23 12.03
CA CYS A 136 -6.38 4.17 11.43
C CYS A 136 -5.15 4.75 10.73
N PHE A 137 -4.15 3.88 10.49
CA PHE A 137 -2.94 4.19 9.74
C PHE A 137 -2.90 3.33 8.48
N GLU A 138 -2.75 3.99 7.33
CA GLU A 138 -2.73 3.35 6.02
C GLU A 138 -1.84 4.14 5.07
N ASP A 139 -1.44 3.53 3.96
CA ASP A 139 -0.78 4.22 2.85
C ASP A 139 -1.67 5.35 2.33
N THR A 140 -1.14 6.55 2.24
CA THR A 140 -1.87 7.76 1.84
C THR A 140 -2.62 7.60 0.51
N PRO A 141 -2.00 7.08 -0.57
CA PRO A 141 -2.70 6.93 -1.85
C PRO A 141 -3.82 5.88 -1.77
N ILE A 142 -3.62 4.80 -1.02
CA ILE A 142 -4.65 3.75 -0.82
C ILE A 142 -5.83 4.32 -0.05
N MET A 143 -5.56 5.06 1.01
CA MET A 143 -6.61 5.67 1.83
C MET A 143 -7.42 6.71 1.07
N LYS A 144 -6.74 7.63 0.34
CA LYS A 144 -7.41 8.64 -0.48
C LYS A 144 -8.29 8.01 -1.57
N ALA A 145 -7.80 6.96 -2.24
CA ALA A 145 -8.58 6.20 -3.20
C ALA A 145 -9.80 5.51 -2.55
N SER A 146 -9.60 4.87 -1.38
CA SER A 146 -10.68 4.19 -0.65
C SER A 146 -11.78 5.16 -0.20
N ILE A 147 -11.43 6.37 0.23
CA ILE A 147 -12.38 7.43 0.58
C ILE A 147 -13.16 7.87 -0.66
N LYS A 148 -12.46 8.20 -1.76
CA LYS A 148 -13.05 8.70 -3.00
C LYS A 148 -13.98 7.68 -3.64
N ASP A 149 -13.49 6.46 -3.84
CA ASP A 149 -14.21 5.42 -4.60
C ASP A 149 -15.23 4.68 -3.74
N GLY A 150 -14.96 4.52 -2.45
CA GLY A 150 -15.84 3.87 -1.47
C GLY A 150 -16.87 4.81 -0.83
N GLY A 151 -16.74 6.12 -1.00
CA GLY A 151 -17.59 7.12 -0.34
C GLY A 151 -17.52 7.02 1.18
N LEU A 152 -16.34 6.70 1.73
CA LEU A 152 -16.17 6.53 3.17
C LEU A 152 -16.19 7.89 3.88
N ALA A 153 -16.96 8.00 4.96
CA ALA A 153 -17.00 9.20 5.82
C ALA A 153 -15.73 9.30 6.72
N LEU A 154 -14.58 9.28 6.06
CA LEU A 154 -13.24 9.38 6.66
C LEU A 154 -12.49 10.56 6.07
N LYS A 155 -11.53 11.11 6.81
CA LYS A 155 -10.61 12.15 6.34
C LYS A 155 -9.17 11.81 6.69
N VAL A 156 -8.28 11.97 5.72
CA VAL A 156 -6.83 11.86 5.91
C VAL A 156 -6.31 13.12 6.59
N LEU A 157 -5.43 12.97 7.56
CA LEU A 157 -4.73 14.08 8.20
C LEU A 157 -3.33 14.21 7.56
N ASP A 158 -3.23 15.00 6.49
CA ASP A 158 -2.00 15.13 5.68
C ASP A 158 -0.77 15.56 6.49
N ASP A 159 -0.94 16.36 7.56
CA ASP A 159 0.14 16.80 8.46
C ASP A 159 0.72 15.65 9.30
N THR A 160 0.13 14.46 9.25
CA THR A 160 0.61 13.24 9.93
C THR A 160 1.37 12.30 9.02
N ALA A 161 1.73 12.74 7.81
CA ALA A 161 2.43 11.91 6.85
C ALA A 161 3.84 11.53 7.31
N SER A 162 4.20 10.25 7.12
CA SER A 162 5.57 9.77 7.27
C SER A 162 6.48 10.31 6.16
N ASP A 163 7.78 10.06 6.28
CA ASP A 163 8.65 10.15 5.12
C ASP A 163 8.18 9.19 4.00
N PRO A 164 8.32 9.57 2.71
CA PRO A 164 7.92 8.74 1.60
C PRO A 164 8.82 7.51 1.48
N ALA A 165 8.22 6.37 1.11
CA ALA A 165 8.93 5.13 0.80
C ALA A 165 8.45 4.58 -0.55
N PRO A 166 9.35 4.06 -1.41
CA PRO A 166 8.96 3.55 -2.71
C PRO A 166 8.18 2.24 -2.62
N TYR A 167 7.15 2.09 -3.44
CA TYR A 167 6.53 0.81 -3.74
C TYR A 167 7.33 0.06 -4.80
N GLY A 168 7.41 -1.26 -4.68
CA GLY A 168 8.03 -2.15 -5.66
C GLY A 168 7.15 -3.31 -6.07
N PHE A 169 7.36 -3.80 -7.27
CA PHE A 169 6.93 -5.14 -7.66
C PHE A 169 7.84 -6.15 -6.94
N ALA A 170 7.27 -7.18 -6.34
CA ALA A 170 8.03 -8.14 -5.53
C ALA A 170 7.97 -9.54 -6.09
N ILE A 171 9.11 -10.23 -6.10
CA ILE A 171 9.24 -11.66 -6.36
C ILE A 171 9.83 -12.37 -5.12
N PHE A 172 9.58 -13.68 -5.02
CA PHE A 172 10.00 -14.52 -3.88
C PHE A 172 10.84 -15.74 -4.30
N SER A 173 11.06 -15.92 -5.61
CA SER A 173 11.87 -16.99 -6.18
C SER A 173 12.83 -16.43 -7.22
N ALA A 174 14.03 -17.01 -7.29
CA ALA A 174 14.98 -16.71 -8.35
C ALA A 174 14.45 -17.11 -9.75
N ASP A 175 13.48 -18.03 -9.83
CA ASP A 175 12.87 -18.43 -11.10
C ASP A 175 12.09 -17.28 -11.75
N SER A 176 11.66 -16.29 -10.97
CA SER A 176 10.96 -15.10 -11.45
C SER A 176 11.89 -13.90 -11.75
N GLN A 177 13.22 -14.10 -11.73
CA GLN A 177 14.18 -13.01 -11.95
C GLN A 177 14.03 -12.37 -13.33
N GLU A 178 13.79 -13.15 -14.37
CA GLU A 178 13.56 -12.64 -15.73
C GLU A 178 12.34 -11.70 -15.78
N LEU A 179 11.25 -12.05 -15.08
CA LEU A 179 10.06 -11.18 -14.97
C LEU A 179 10.39 -9.88 -14.25
N LEU A 180 11.20 -9.93 -13.19
CA LEU A 180 11.63 -8.73 -12.46
C LEU A 180 12.49 -7.81 -13.34
N ASP A 181 13.39 -8.40 -14.13
CA ASP A 181 14.26 -7.66 -15.05
C ASP A 181 13.43 -6.98 -16.16
N MET A 182 12.44 -7.69 -16.72
CA MET A 182 11.48 -7.14 -17.69
C MET A 182 10.63 -6.04 -17.05
N PHE A 183 10.18 -6.21 -15.80
CA PHE A 183 9.44 -5.17 -15.09
C PHE A 183 10.28 -3.89 -14.95
N ASN A 184 11.55 -3.99 -14.54
CA ASN A 184 12.43 -2.83 -14.40
C ASN A 184 12.69 -2.14 -15.74
N ALA A 185 12.96 -2.91 -16.80
CA ALA A 185 13.17 -2.36 -18.14
C ALA A 185 11.91 -1.61 -18.64
N GLY A 186 10.74 -2.26 -18.56
CA GLY A 186 9.49 -1.63 -19.00
C GLY A 186 9.11 -0.43 -18.11
N LEU A 187 9.37 -0.46 -16.81
CA LEU A 187 9.16 0.70 -15.94
C LEU A 187 10.01 1.90 -16.37
N ALA A 188 11.27 1.67 -16.74
CA ALA A 188 12.15 2.72 -17.26
C ALA A 188 11.62 3.27 -18.58
N ASP A 189 11.17 2.40 -19.50
CA ASP A 189 10.67 2.78 -20.82
C ASP A 189 9.35 3.56 -20.73
N ILE A 190 8.37 3.11 -19.91
CA ILE A 190 7.10 3.85 -19.74
C ILE A 190 7.29 5.20 -19.01
N LYS A 191 8.32 5.34 -18.15
CA LYS A 191 8.71 6.63 -17.58
C LYS A 191 9.33 7.54 -18.64
N ALA A 192 10.19 7.01 -19.48
CA ALA A 192 10.88 7.79 -20.51
C ALA A 192 9.94 8.29 -21.65
N ASN A 193 8.92 7.51 -22.00
CA ASN A 193 7.97 7.84 -23.08
C ASN A 193 6.74 8.63 -22.61
N GLY A 194 6.61 8.91 -21.30
CA GLY A 194 5.51 9.68 -20.69
C GLY A 194 4.27 8.87 -20.37
N LYS A 195 4.23 7.57 -20.67
CA LYS A 195 3.08 6.70 -20.37
C LYS A 195 2.82 6.57 -18.89
N TYR A 196 3.90 6.54 -18.09
CA TYR A 196 3.81 6.52 -16.63
C TYR A 196 3.09 7.77 -16.09
N ASP A 197 3.43 8.97 -16.59
CA ASP A 197 2.80 10.22 -16.16
C ASP A 197 1.31 10.27 -16.55
N GLU A 198 0.94 9.72 -17.72
CA GLU A 198 -0.47 9.57 -18.12
C GLU A 198 -1.26 8.68 -17.14
N ILE A 199 -0.64 7.56 -16.70
CA ILE A 199 -1.26 6.66 -15.71
C ILE A 199 -1.44 7.39 -14.39
N LEU A 200 -0.42 8.08 -13.88
CA LEU A 200 -0.51 8.83 -12.62
C LEU A 200 -1.60 9.91 -12.69
N ALA A 201 -1.66 10.68 -13.76
CA ALA A 201 -2.63 11.75 -13.93
C ALA A 201 -4.08 11.24 -13.92
N LYS A 202 -4.32 10.03 -14.40
CA LYS A 202 -5.65 9.39 -14.40
C LYS A 202 -6.20 9.16 -12.98
N TYR A 203 -5.32 8.90 -12.00
CA TYR A 203 -5.70 8.50 -10.64
C TYR A 203 -5.42 9.55 -9.58
N LEU A 204 -4.42 10.39 -9.79
CA LEU A 204 -3.91 11.34 -8.80
C LEU A 204 -4.11 12.81 -9.22
N GLY A 205 -4.63 13.04 -10.42
CA GLY A 205 -4.94 14.36 -10.98
C GLY A 205 -6.21 15.01 -10.44
#